data_2ad51cce51d7556f2be1e7efe38db639
#
_entry.id   2ad51cce51d7556f2be1e7efe38db639
#
_cell.length_a   1.000
_cell.length_b   1.000
_cell.length_c   1.000
_cell.angle_alpha   90.00
_cell.angle_beta   90.00
_cell.angle_gamma   90.00
#
_symmetry.space_group_name_H-M   'P 1'
#
loop_
_entity.id
_entity.type
_entity.pdbx_description
1 polymer ?
#
loop_
_entity_poly.entity_id
_entity_poly.type
_entity_poly.pdbx_seq_one_letter_code
_entity_poly.pdbx_strand_id
1 'polypeptide(L)' 'MNHYSAIVFFPATEKNAKPMKYRNITNLKHFIEWLRVKYPNAGYVNVYEKMSKQYLQRIYLK' A
#
# COMPACT_ATOMS: atom_id res chain seq x y z
N MET A 1 16.14 7.72 9.31
CA MET A 1 14.70 7.41 9.28
C MET A 1 14.34 6.73 7.98
N ASN A 2 13.68 5.58 8.04
CA ASN A 2 13.32 4.86 6.84
C ASN A 2 12.02 5.39 6.26
N HIS A 3 12.04 5.65 4.97
CA HIS A 3 10.82 6.03 4.24
C HIS A 3 10.45 4.90 3.31
N TYR A 4 9.14 4.71 3.14
CA TYR A 4 8.61 3.66 2.28
C TYR A 4 7.76 4.26 1.19
N SER A 5 7.65 3.55 0.09
CA SER A 5 6.62 3.80 -0.90
C SER A 5 5.75 2.54 -1.00
N ALA A 6 4.55 2.70 -1.50
CA ALA A 6 3.63 1.59 -1.55
C ALA A 6 2.73 1.70 -2.77
N ILE A 7 2.31 0.54 -3.28
CA ILE A 7 1.31 0.46 -4.34
C ILE A 7 0.17 -0.39 -3.81
N VAL A 8 -1.02 0.21 -3.75
CA VAL A 8 -2.23 -0.45 -3.25
C VAL A 8 -2.99 -1.06 -4.42
N PHE A 9 -3.32 -2.33 -4.31
CA PHE A 9 -4.05 -3.05 -5.36
C PHE A 9 -5.45 -3.41 -4.89
N PHE A 10 -6.41 -3.30 -5.80
CA PHE A 10 -7.80 -3.64 -5.54
C PHE A 10 -8.17 -4.94 -6.25
N PRO A 11 -9.18 -5.66 -5.74
CA PRO A 11 -9.61 -6.91 -6.37
C PRO A 11 -10.06 -6.70 -7.81
N ALA A 12 -9.93 -7.72 -8.64
CA ALA A 12 -10.35 -7.65 -10.03
C ALA A 12 -11.85 -7.42 -10.19
N THR A 13 -12.63 -7.68 -9.14
CA THR A 13 -14.07 -7.44 -9.13
C THR A 13 -14.43 -5.96 -9.04
N GLU A 14 -13.47 -5.11 -8.63
CA GLU A 14 -13.70 -3.67 -8.56
C GLU A 14 -13.53 -3.06 -9.94
N LYS A 15 -14.64 -2.64 -10.53
CA LYS A 15 -14.59 -1.95 -11.83
C LYS A 15 -13.89 -0.60 -11.68
N ASN A 16 -13.01 -0.30 -12.60
CA ASN A 16 -12.29 0.97 -12.66
C ASN A 16 -11.34 1.22 -11.50
N ALA A 17 -11.09 0.21 -10.68
CA ALA A 17 -10.12 0.34 -9.60
C ALA A 17 -8.71 0.23 -10.16
N LYS A 18 -7.96 1.32 -10.07
CA LYS A 18 -6.58 1.37 -10.54
C LYS A 18 -5.65 1.30 -9.33
N PRO A 19 -4.45 0.72 -9.49
CA PRO A 19 -3.48 0.73 -8.40
C PRO A 19 -3.16 2.16 -7.97
N MET A 20 -3.10 2.38 -6.66
CA MET A 20 -2.81 3.69 -6.10
C MET A 20 -1.42 3.70 -5.51
N LYS A 21 -0.64 4.72 -5.84
CA LYS A 21 0.73 4.86 -5.37
C LYS A 21 0.82 5.88 -4.25
N TYR A 22 1.58 5.54 -3.23
CA TYR A 22 1.84 6.42 -2.10
C TYR A 22 3.32 6.53 -1.86
N ARG A 23 3.77 7.71 -1.43
CA ARG A 23 5.18 7.98 -1.15
C ARG A 23 5.32 8.62 0.23
N ASN A 24 6.55 8.64 0.73
CA ASN A 24 6.88 9.31 1.99
C ASN A 24 6.15 8.71 3.20
N ILE A 25 6.03 7.39 3.20
CA ILE A 25 5.42 6.69 4.32
C ILE A 25 6.49 6.52 5.40
N THR A 26 6.28 7.12 6.57
CA THR A 26 7.24 7.05 7.66
C THR A 26 6.82 6.03 8.72
N ASN A 27 5.52 5.82 8.88
CA ASN A 27 5.00 4.86 9.84
C ASN A 27 4.11 3.87 9.08
N LEU A 28 4.69 2.72 8.77
CA LEU A 28 4.01 1.72 7.95
C LEU A 28 2.76 1.16 8.62
N LYS A 29 2.83 0.94 9.92
CA LYS A 29 1.68 0.41 10.66
C LYS A 29 0.49 1.36 10.60
N HIS A 30 0.71 2.65 10.85
CA HIS A 30 -0.34 3.65 10.76
C HIS A 30 -0.90 3.76 9.35
N PHE A 31 -0.03 3.67 8.36
CA PHE A 31 -0.44 3.73 6.96
C PHE A 31 -1.39 2.57 6.62
N ILE A 32 -1.05 1.37 7.05
CA ILE A 32 -1.89 0.19 6.79
C ILE A 32 -3.24 0.30 7.49
N GLU A 33 -3.25 0.76 8.74
CA GLU A 33 -4.49 0.97 9.47
C GLU A 33 -5.38 2.00 8.78
N TRP A 34 -4.77 3.09 8.32
CA TRP A 34 -5.47 4.13 7.58
C TRP A 34 -6.08 3.59 6.29
N LEU A 35 -5.33 2.75 5.56
CA LEU A 35 -5.82 2.14 4.33
C LEU A 35 -7.05 1.27 4.57
N ARG A 36 -7.03 0.50 5.64
CA ARG A 36 -8.16 -0.39 5.95
C ARG A 36 -9.43 0.39 6.22
N VAL A 37 -9.31 1.56 6.81
CA VAL A 37 -10.46 2.41 7.09
C VAL A 37 -10.93 3.12 5.83
N LYS A 38 -10.00 3.71 5.09
CA LYS A 38 -10.34 4.52 3.93
C LYS A 38 -10.76 3.67 2.72
N TYR A 39 -10.08 2.56 2.53
CA TYR A 39 -10.35 1.68 1.38
C TYR A 39 -10.61 0.25 1.84
N PRO A 40 -11.80 0.00 2.41
CA PRO A 40 -12.10 -1.35 2.91
C PRO A 40 -12.14 -2.41 1.82
N ASN A 41 -12.23 -2.00 0.56
CA ASN A 41 -12.25 -2.92 -0.58
C ASN A 41 -10.86 -3.25 -1.13
N ALA A 42 -9.82 -2.61 -0.61
CA ALA A 42 -8.46 -2.87 -1.07
C ALA A 42 -8.04 -4.30 -0.74
N GLY A 43 -7.35 -4.94 -1.68
CA GLY A 43 -6.93 -6.33 -1.51
C GLY A 43 -5.60 -6.48 -0.81
N TYR A 44 -4.57 -5.86 -1.35
CA TYR A 44 -3.24 -5.94 -0.76
C TYR A 44 -2.42 -4.72 -1.17
N VAL A 45 -1.29 -4.54 -0.48
CA VAL A 45 -0.36 -3.47 -0.78
C VAL A 45 1.06 -4.03 -0.87
N ASN A 46 1.80 -3.62 -1.89
CA ASN A 46 3.22 -3.93 -2.03
C ASN A 46 4.01 -2.76 -1.49
N VAL A 47 4.95 -3.05 -0.60
CA VAL A 47 5.75 -2.03 0.07
C VAL A 47 7.17 -2.07 -0.46
N TYR A 48 7.72 -0.89 -0.75
CA TYR A 48 9.05 -0.73 -1.30
C TYR A 48 9.86 0.22 -0.43
N GLU A 49 11.17 0.01 -0.41
CA GLU A 49 12.09 0.96 0.20
C GLU A 49 12.19 2.18 -0.74
N LYS A 50 12.02 3.39 -0.19
CA LYS A 50 11.89 4.58 -1.01
C LYS A 50 13.15 4.91 -1.81
N MET A 51 14.32 4.82 -1.18
CA MET A 51 15.57 5.24 -1.81
C MET A 51 16.01 4.28 -2.91
N SER A 52 16.05 2.99 -2.60
CA SER A 52 16.50 1.97 -3.53
C SER A 52 15.39 1.46 -4.44
N LYS A 53 14.13 1.73 -4.09
CA LYS A 53 12.95 1.21 -4.79
C LYS A 53 12.87 -0.31 -4.76
N GLN A 54 13.55 -0.90 -3.80
CA GLN A 54 13.58 -2.34 -3.65
C GLN A 54 12.28 -2.84 -3.02
N TYR A 55 11.72 -3.90 -3.58
CA TYR A 55 10.54 -4.54 -3.02
C TYR A 55 10.86 -5.14 -1.65
N LEU A 56 10.04 -4.84 -0.66
CA LEU A 56 10.24 -5.33 0.69
C LEU A 56 9.23 -6.41 1.07
N GLN A 57 7.94 -6.12 0.94
CA GLN A 57 6.93 -7.09 1.35
C GLN A 57 5.58 -6.76 0.76
N ARG A 58 4.72 -7.76 0.77
CA ARG A 58 3.31 -7.61 0.44
C ARG A 58 2.49 -7.77 1.70
N ILE A 59 1.57 -6.85 1.94
CA ILE A 59 0.69 -6.89 3.10
C ILE A 59 -0.74 -7.06 2.61
N TYR A 60 -1.40 -8.12 3.05
CA TYR A 60 -2.79 -8.35 2.71
C TYR A 60 -3.69 -7.57 3.64
N LEU A 61 -4.64 -6.82 3.06
CA LEU A 61 -5.54 -5.96 3.82
C LEU A 61 -6.82 -6.69 4.23
N LYS A 62 -7.03 -7.88 3.68
CA LYS A 62 -8.16 -8.73 4.03
C LYS A 62 -7.71 -10.11 4.43
#